data_a4afbea35ada06c6e1fc5edc05fb828b
#
_entry.id   a4afbea35ada06c6e1fc5edc05fb828b
#
_cell.length_a   1.000
_cell.length_b   1.000
_cell.length_c   1.000
_cell.angle_alpha   90.00
_cell.angle_beta   90.00
_cell.angle_gamma   90.00
#
_symmetry.space_group_name_H-M   'P 1'
#
loop_
_entity.id
_entity.type
_entity.pdbx_description
1 polymer ?
#
loop_
_entity_poly.entity_id
_entity_poly.type
_entity_poly.pdbx_seq_one_letter_code
_entity_poly.pdbx_strand_id
1 'polypeptide(L)'
;VQTCALPIWLPYEDIESFHRSFNDVYKMEPEQLQLGFLKVLKGSYMEEMKQKYGLLSQSKPPYEVLRTNWLSYEEVIRLKGVEEMVEVYYNSGQFRRTMKYLVQEWGDAFDLYDRLAAFYEEEGLNGVSHNRLARYEILYLFIQKWGNKEISYQDLLIYDLYLRENVKSRPSFAPDPSEWKNETKQFFMREAKERRYLKGYEAYDSRQMAKMAHLERMEDGSFVLFDYKNQIGRAS
;
A
#
# COMPACT_ATOMS: atom_id res chain seq x y z
N VAL A 1 8.65 -3.49 -16.08
CA VAL A 1 7.59 -2.95 -15.21
C VAL A 1 6.28 -3.05 -15.97
N GLN A 2 5.34 -3.86 -15.49
CA GLN A 2 4.02 -3.98 -16.08
C GLN A 2 3.08 -2.98 -15.41
N THR A 3 2.79 -1.88 -16.10
CA THR A 3 1.82 -0.87 -15.66
C THR A 3 0.49 -1.14 -16.31
N CYS A 4 -0.58 -1.25 -15.52
CA CYS A 4 -1.94 -1.25 -16.03
C CYS A 4 -2.58 0.10 -15.74
N ALA A 5 -3.12 0.74 -16.78
CA ALA A 5 -3.90 1.96 -16.65
C ALA A 5 -5.38 1.61 -16.80
N LEU A 6 -6.18 1.98 -15.80
CA LEU A 6 -7.61 1.86 -15.81
C LEU A 6 -8.20 3.27 -15.98
N PRO A 7 -8.64 3.64 -17.20
CA PRO A 7 -9.25 4.95 -17.41
C PRO A 7 -10.62 4.99 -16.72
N ILE A 8 -10.88 6.08 -16.01
CA ILE A 8 -12.15 6.36 -15.36
C ILE A 8 -12.95 7.36 -16.21
N TRP A 9 -14.27 7.20 -16.29
CA TRP A 9 -15.23 8.04 -17.01
C TRP A 9 -15.25 7.86 -18.52
N LEU A 10 -15.02 6.66 -18.96
CA LEU A 10 -15.38 6.35 -20.34
C LEU A 10 -16.89 6.48 -20.54
N PRO A 11 -17.35 6.94 -21.72
CA PRO A 11 -18.77 6.93 -22.03
C PRO A 11 -19.36 5.54 -21.79
N TYR A 12 -20.55 5.49 -21.16
CA TYR A 12 -21.28 4.28 -20.79
C TYR A 12 -20.70 3.48 -19.60
N GLU A 13 -19.68 3.98 -18.92
CA GLU A 13 -19.13 3.38 -17.72
C GLU A 13 -19.80 3.97 -16.47
N ASP A 14 -20.48 3.14 -15.71
CA ASP A 14 -21.02 3.42 -14.38
C ASP A 14 -20.12 2.85 -13.27
N ILE A 15 -20.47 3.12 -12.03
CA ILE A 15 -19.69 2.67 -10.86
C ILE A 15 -19.56 1.14 -10.78
N GLU A 16 -20.61 0.40 -11.19
CA GLU A 16 -20.60 -1.06 -11.12
C GLU A 16 -19.71 -1.69 -12.20
N SER A 17 -19.74 -1.12 -13.42
CA SER A 17 -18.84 -1.58 -14.50
C SER A 17 -17.39 -1.25 -14.18
N PHE A 18 -17.14 -0.07 -13.59
CA PHE A 18 -15.81 0.29 -13.09
C PHE A 18 -15.34 -0.67 -11.98
N HIS A 19 -16.18 -0.97 -10.99
CA HIS A 19 -15.91 -1.92 -9.91
C HIS A 19 -15.44 -3.28 -10.46
N ARG A 20 -16.18 -3.84 -11.43
CA ARG A 20 -15.78 -5.09 -12.08
C ARG A 20 -14.42 -4.98 -12.77
N SER A 21 -14.22 -3.92 -13.56
CA SER A 21 -12.98 -3.67 -14.28
C SER A 21 -11.79 -3.51 -13.32
N PHE A 22 -11.98 -2.82 -12.21
CA PHE A 22 -10.98 -2.67 -11.17
C PHE A 22 -10.53 -4.02 -10.60
N ASN A 23 -11.48 -4.85 -10.20
CA ASN A 23 -11.21 -6.16 -9.65
C ASN A 23 -10.51 -7.10 -10.66
N ASP A 24 -10.89 -7.02 -11.92
CA ASP A 24 -10.26 -7.84 -12.95
C ASP A 24 -8.82 -7.42 -13.23
N VAL A 25 -8.55 -6.11 -13.26
CA VAL A 25 -7.18 -5.60 -13.39
C VAL A 25 -6.35 -5.88 -12.13
N TYR A 26 -6.94 -5.74 -10.95
CA TYR A 26 -6.28 -6.03 -9.68
C TYR A 26 -5.81 -7.50 -9.58
N LYS A 27 -6.63 -8.45 -10.04
CA LYS A 27 -6.31 -9.89 -10.11
C LYS A 27 -5.10 -10.21 -11.01
N MET A 28 -4.78 -9.33 -11.97
CA MET A 28 -3.58 -9.47 -12.80
C MET A 28 -2.29 -9.14 -12.07
N GLU A 29 -2.36 -8.64 -10.83
CA GLU A 29 -1.24 -8.24 -9.98
C GLU A 29 -0.22 -7.33 -10.73
N PRO A 30 -0.64 -6.21 -11.39
CA PRO A 30 0.29 -5.32 -12.07
C PRO A 30 1.28 -4.70 -11.07
N GLU A 31 2.48 -4.35 -11.51
CA GLU A 31 3.45 -3.65 -10.64
C GLU A 31 2.98 -2.24 -10.27
N GLN A 32 2.23 -1.61 -11.18
CA GLN A 32 1.60 -0.30 -10.98
C GLN A 32 0.17 -0.34 -11.52
N LEU A 33 -0.79 0.11 -10.71
CA LEU A 33 -2.19 0.28 -11.08
C LEU A 33 -2.53 1.76 -11.12
N GLN A 34 -2.63 2.33 -12.32
CA GLN A 34 -2.95 3.74 -12.50
C GLN A 34 -4.43 3.93 -12.81
N LEU A 35 -5.10 4.70 -11.98
CA LEU A 35 -6.48 5.14 -12.19
C LEU A 35 -6.42 6.50 -12.91
N GLY A 36 -6.81 6.51 -14.18
CA GLY A 36 -6.68 7.69 -15.05
C GLY A 36 -7.99 8.44 -15.22
N PHE A 37 -8.11 9.63 -14.65
CA PHE A 37 -9.31 10.47 -14.78
C PHE A 37 -9.37 11.18 -16.14
N LEU A 38 -10.52 11.07 -16.82
CA LEU A 38 -10.73 11.70 -18.12
C LEU A 38 -10.63 13.23 -18.03
N LYS A 39 -9.92 13.82 -18.99
CA LYS A 39 -9.78 15.27 -19.15
C LYS A 39 -10.43 15.71 -20.47
N VAL A 40 -11.25 16.73 -20.41
CA VAL A 40 -11.89 17.31 -21.61
C VAL A 40 -11.00 18.45 -22.11
N LEU A 41 -10.13 18.13 -23.06
CA LEU A 41 -9.24 19.10 -23.66
C LEU A 41 -9.95 19.89 -24.77
N LYS A 42 -9.63 21.17 -24.90
CA LYS A 42 -10.15 22.02 -25.97
C LYS A 42 -9.80 21.46 -27.35
N GLY A 43 -10.77 21.40 -28.24
CA GLY A 43 -10.64 20.83 -29.57
C GLY A 43 -10.63 19.30 -29.63
N SER A 44 -10.84 18.62 -28.50
CA SER A 44 -10.96 17.15 -28.48
C SER A 44 -12.34 16.67 -28.85
N TYR A 45 -12.42 15.42 -29.34
CA TYR A 45 -13.70 14.74 -29.58
C TYR A 45 -14.61 14.72 -28.34
N MET A 46 -14.03 14.60 -27.15
CA MET A 46 -14.79 14.61 -25.90
C MET A 46 -15.43 15.99 -25.62
N GLU A 47 -14.81 17.10 -26.07
CA GLU A 47 -15.42 18.40 -25.98
C GLU A 47 -16.64 18.52 -26.92
N GLU A 48 -16.54 18.01 -28.14
CA GLU A 48 -17.67 17.98 -29.10
C GLU A 48 -18.83 17.14 -28.55
N MET A 49 -18.53 16.03 -27.86
CA MET A 49 -19.51 15.11 -27.30
C MET A 49 -20.04 15.51 -25.92
N LYS A 50 -19.59 16.63 -25.38
CA LYS A 50 -19.88 17.08 -24.02
C LYS A 50 -21.37 17.07 -23.67
N GLN A 51 -22.22 17.59 -24.58
CA GLN A 51 -23.66 17.59 -24.37
C GLN A 51 -24.28 16.19 -24.45
N LYS A 52 -23.85 15.38 -25.42
CA LYS A 52 -24.37 14.02 -25.62
C LYS A 52 -24.08 13.12 -24.43
N TYR A 53 -22.90 13.23 -23.83
CA TYR A 53 -22.48 12.39 -22.71
C TYR A 53 -22.71 13.03 -21.34
N GLY A 54 -23.33 14.22 -21.30
CA GLY A 54 -23.61 14.95 -20.05
C GLY A 54 -22.35 15.31 -19.26
N LEU A 55 -21.21 15.52 -19.98
CA LEU A 55 -19.94 15.80 -19.34
C LEU A 55 -19.94 17.19 -18.71
N LEU A 56 -19.75 17.25 -17.41
CA LEU A 56 -19.35 18.45 -16.68
C LEU A 56 -17.87 18.33 -16.36
N SER A 57 -17.07 19.30 -16.79
CA SER A 57 -15.63 19.34 -16.52
C SER A 57 -15.20 20.66 -15.90
N GLN A 58 -14.07 20.66 -15.23
CA GLN A 58 -13.46 21.89 -14.74
C GLN A 58 -13.17 22.85 -15.89
N SER A 59 -13.39 24.15 -15.65
CA SER A 59 -13.14 25.21 -16.64
C SER A 59 -11.67 25.59 -16.72
N LYS A 60 -10.86 25.21 -15.74
CA LYS A 60 -9.42 25.45 -15.62
C LYS A 60 -8.65 24.12 -15.66
N PRO A 61 -7.37 24.15 -16.03
CA PRO A 61 -6.52 22.96 -15.93
C PRO A 61 -6.61 22.32 -14.54
N PRO A 62 -6.62 21.02 -14.45
CA PRO A 62 -6.37 20.01 -15.50
C PRO A 62 -7.57 19.60 -16.37
N TYR A 63 -8.71 20.32 -16.34
CA TYR A 63 -9.92 20.08 -17.15
C TYR A 63 -10.56 18.70 -16.89
N GLU A 64 -10.42 18.20 -15.68
CA GLU A 64 -10.99 16.91 -15.27
C GLU A 64 -12.51 16.93 -15.36
N VAL A 65 -13.07 15.78 -15.73
CA VAL A 65 -14.50 15.54 -15.69
C VAL A 65 -14.95 15.48 -14.23
N LEU A 66 -16.06 16.11 -13.94
CA LEU A 66 -16.67 16.15 -12.61
C LEU A 66 -17.91 15.24 -12.52
N ARG A 67 -18.57 14.98 -13.64
CA ARG A 67 -19.69 14.03 -13.78
C ARG A 67 -19.92 13.67 -15.24
N THR A 68 -20.64 12.57 -15.45
CA THR A 68 -21.16 12.15 -16.76
C THR A 68 -22.64 11.79 -16.63
N ASN A 69 -23.28 11.29 -17.71
CA ASN A 69 -24.62 10.72 -17.62
C ASN A 69 -24.68 9.41 -16.79
N TRP A 70 -23.53 8.76 -16.56
CA TRP A 70 -23.41 7.43 -15.92
C TRP A 70 -22.76 7.48 -14.54
N LEU A 71 -21.97 8.53 -14.25
CA LEU A 71 -21.31 8.74 -12.97
C LEU A 71 -21.67 10.12 -12.41
N SER A 72 -22.23 10.14 -11.22
CA SER A 72 -22.53 11.34 -10.46
C SER A 72 -21.27 12.03 -9.95
N TYR A 73 -21.40 13.27 -9.45
CA TYR A 73 -20.28 13.97 -8.84
C TYR A 73 -19.79 13.28 -7.57
N GLU A 74 -20.68 12.74 -6.77
CA GLU A 74 -20.40 12.01 -5.54
C GLU A 74 -19.60 10.73 -5.82
N GLU A 75 -20.01 9.97 -6.85
CA GLU A 75 -19.26 8.77 -7.28
C GLU A 75 -17.86 9.12 -7.78
N VAL A 76 -17.72 10.27 -8.45
CA VAL A 76 -16.40 10.78 -8.87
C VAL A 76 -15.50 11.06 -7.68
N ILE A 77 -16.00 11.72 -6.65
CA ILE A 77 -15.24 11.99 -5.42
C ILE A 77 -14.86 10.67 -4.73
N ARG A 78 -15.79 9.72 -4.66
CA ARG A 78 -15.56 8.38 -4.14
C ARG A 78 -14.40 7.68 -4.87
N LEU A 79 -14.42 7.69 -6.21
CA LEU A 79 -13.35 7.09 -7.02
C LEU A 79 -12.00 7.80 -6.87
N LYS A 80 -11.97 9.10 -6.61
CA LYS A 80 -10.73 9.82 -6.26
C LYS A 80 -10.15 9.35 -4.92
N GLY A 81 -11.00 9.08 -3.95
CA GLY A 81 -10.58 8.46 -2.70
C GLY A 81 -9.96 7.07 -2.93
N VAL A 82 -10.59 6.25 -3.78
CA VAL A 82 -10.04 4.93 -4.15
C VAL A 82 -8.68 5.07 -4.83
N GLU A 83 -8.50 6.02 -5.77
CA GLU A 83 -7.22 6.31 -6.42
C GLU A 83 -6.13 6.63 -5.38
N GLU A 84 -6.41 7.52 -4.45
CA GLU A 84 -5.46 7.90 -3.40
C GLU A 84 -5.04 6.68 -2.57
N MET A 85 -5.99 5.83 -2.19
CA MET A 85 -5.69 4.60 -1.44
C MET A 85 -4.87 3.61 -2.26
N VAL A 86 -5.11 3.48 -3.55
CA VAL A 86 -4.29 2.66 -4.46
C VAL A 86 -2.86 3.19 -4.53
N GLU A 87 -2.65 4.50 -4.66
CA GLU A 87 -1.32 5.10 -4.64
C GLU A 87 -0.58 4.83 -3.32
N VAL A 88 -1.27 4.97 -2.19
CA VAL A 88 -0.68 4.80 -0.86
C VAL A 88 -0.41 3.33 -0.54
N TYR A 89 -1.35 2.43 -0.78
CA TYR A 89 -1.31 1.06 -0.26
C TYR A 89 -0.95 -0.01 -1.29
N TYR A 90 -1.10 0.28 -2.58
CA TYR A 90 -0.68 -0.61 -3.66
C TYR A 90 0.60 -0.13 -4.35
N ASN A 91 0.55 1.01 -5.03
CA ASN A 91 1.64 1.50 -5.88
C ASN A 91 2.92 1.83 -5.11
N SER A 92 2.82 2.22 -3.85
CA SER A 92 4.00 2.43 -2.99
C SER A 92 4.83 1.15 -2.78
N GLY A 93 4.21 -0.02 -2.95
CA GLY A 93 4.83 -1.32 -2.69
C GLY A 93 5.21 -1.59 -1.24
N GLN A 94 4.76 -0.74 -0.30
CA GLN A 94 5.14 -0.83 1.12
C GLN A 94 4.37 -1.89 1.88
N PHE A 95 3.15 -2.21 1.45
CA PHE A 95 2.18 -3.02 2.21
C PHE A 95 1.81 -4.31 1.48
N ARG A 96 2.74 -4.85 0.67
CA ARG A 96 2.44 -5.94 -0.27
C ARG A 96 1.83 -7.17 0.39
N ARG A 97 2.41 -7.63 1.52
CA ARG A 97 1.89 -8.80 2.23
C ARG A 97 0.59 -8.48 2.95
N THR A 98 0.58 -7.39 3.69
CA THR A 98 -0.60 -6.96 4.44
C THR A 98 -1.81 -6.79 3.53
N MET A 99 -1.66 -6.05 2.43
CA MET A 99 -2.75 -5.82 1.48
C MET A 99 -3.20 -7.10 0.77
N LYS A 100 -2.28 -8.02 0.46
CA LYS A 100 -2.64 -9.31 -0.12
C LYS A 100 -3.57 -10.10 0.80
N TYR A 101 -3.26 -10.19 2.09
CA TYR A 101 -4.12 -10.86 3.07
C TYR A 101 -5.45 -10.13 3.27
N LEU A 102 -5.43 -8.79 3.36
CA LEU A 102 -6.65 -8.00 3.49
C LEU A 102 -7.60 -8.18 2.30
N VAL A 103 -7.10 -8.17 1.08
CA VAL A 103 -7.93 -8.38 -0.12
C VAL A 103 -8.48 -9.80 -0.16
N GLN A 104 -7.68 -10.81 0.23
CA GLN A 104 -8.16 -12.20 0.29
C GLN A 104 -9.27 -12.37 1.33
N GLU A 105 -9.14 -11.73 2.48
CA GLU A 105 -10.16 -11.75 3.54
C GLU A 105 -11.42 -11.00 3.12
N TRP A 106 -11.27 -9.83 2.51
CA TRP A 106 -12.38 -8.99 2.07
C TRP A 106 -13.16 -9.60 0.91
N GLY A 107 -12.47 -10.35 0.07
CA GLY A 107 -13.02 -11.03 -1.12
C GLY A 107 -13.24 -10.13 -2.33
N ASP A 108 -13.12 -8.81 -2.16
CA ASP A 108 -13.30 -7.80 -3.20
C ASP A 108 -12.29 -6.65 -3.01
N ALA A 109 -11.44 -6.44 -4.01
CA ALA A 109 -10.40 -5.43 -3.90
C ALA A 109 -10.97 -4.01 -3.96
N PHE A 110 -11.91 -3.75 -4.87
CA PHE A 110 -12.53 -2.43 -4.98
C PHE A 110 -13.20 -2.01 -3.68
N ASP A 111 -14.01 -2.88 -3.09
CA ASP A 111 -14.71 -2.60 -1.84
C ASP A 111 -13.75 -2.34 -0.67
N LEU A 112 -12.61 -3.04 -0.62
CA LEU A 112 -11.58 -2.78 0.39
C LEU A 112 -10.98 -1.38 0.23
N TYR A 113 -10.57 -0.98 -0.99
CA TYR A 113 -9.99 0.34 -1.23
C TYR A 113 -10.99 1.46 -1.05
N ASP A 114 -12.24 1.25 -1.42
CA ASP A 114 -13.34 2.17 -1.18
C ASP A 114 -13.61 2.34 0.32
N ARG A 115 -13.61 1.25 1.09
CA ARG A 115 -13.77 1.31 2.55
C ARG A 115 -12.57 2.00 3.23
N LEU A 116 -11.36 1.80 2.72
CA LEU A 116 -10.18 2.54 3.18
C LEU A 116 -10.33 4.05 2.91
N ALA A 117 -10.80 4.43 1.72
CA ALA A 117 -11.05 5.84 1.38
C ALA A 117 -12.10 6.47 2.30
N ALA A 118 -13.20 5.78 2.55
CA ALA A 118 -14.23 6.21 3.49
C ALA A 118 -13.67 6.37 4.93
N PHE A 119 -12.81 5.44 5.37
CA PHE A 119 -12.14 5.55 6.67
C PHE A 119 -11.24 6.78 6.77
N TYR A 120 -10.49 7.10 5.72
CA TYR A 120 -9.68 8.33 5.69
C TYR A 120 -10.52 9.59 5.81
N GLU A 121 -11.71 9.61 5.20
CA GLU A 121 -12.66 10.71 5.34
C GLU A 121 -13.25 10.79 6.75
N GLU A 122 -13.73 9.66 7.28
CA GLU A 122 -14.32 9.55 8.63
C GLU A 122 -13.36 10.01 9.74
N GLU A 123 -12.07 9.69 9.61
CA GLU A 123 -11.04 10.04 10.60
C GLU A 123 -10.36 11.39 10.31
N GLY A 124 -10.82 12.13 9.25
CA GLY A 124 -10.25 13.43 8.89
C GLY A 124 -8.79 13.40 8.44
N LEU A 125 -8.38 12.29 7.80
CA LEU A 125 -7.00 12.05 7.37
C LEU A 125 -6.71 12.59 5.97
N ASN A 126 -7.76 12.92 5.19
CA ASN A 126 -7.63 13.45 3.83
C ASN A 126 -7.00 14.84 3.82
N GLY A 127 -6.20 15.13 2.78
CA GLY A 127 -5.55 16.44 2.61
C GLY A 127 -4.39 16.73 3.58
N VAL A 128 -4.04 15.76 4.44
CA VAL A 128 -2.90 15.85 5.36
C VAL A 128 -1.77 14.95 4.87
N SER A 129 -0.55 15.48 4.87
CA SER A 129 0.62 14.67 4.51
C SER A 129 0.97 13.71 5.65
N HIS A 130 0.92 12.42 5.37
CA HIS A 130 1.32 11.36 6.30
C HIS A 130 2.71 10.85 5.96
N ASN A 131 3.60 10.81 6.95
CA ASN A 131 4.88 10.13 6.79
C ASN A 131 4.65 8.61 6.69
N ARG A 132 5.69 7.89 6.27
CA ARG A 132 5.58 6.45 6.06
C ARG A 132 5.11 5.69 7.29
N LEU A 133 5.70 5.96 8.47
CA LEU A 133 5.35 5.26 9.70
C LEU A 133 3.87 5.50 10.09
N ALA A 134 3.40 6.74 9.95
CA ALA A 134 2.00 7.08 10.19
C ALA A 134 1.05 6.26 9.28
N ARG A 135 1.42 5.98 8.03
CA ARG A 135 0.60 5.13 7.14
C ARG A 135 0.47 3.69 7.64
N TYR A 136 1.52 3.13 8.27
CA TYR A 136 1.42 1.82 8.94
C TYR A 136 0.48 1.87 10.14
N GLU A 137 0.55 2.92 10.94
CA GLU A 137 -0.34 3.11 12.10
C GLU A 137 -1.79 3.31 11.67
N ILE A 138 -2.04 4.09 10.63
CA ILE A 138 -3.39 4.30 10.07
C ILE A 138 -3.96 2.97 9.55
N LEU A 139 -3.18 2.21 8.78
CA LEU A 139 -3.63 0.91 8.28
C LEU A 139 -3.89 -0.07 9.42
N TYR A 140 -3.07 -0.07 10.47
CA TYR A 140 -3.31 -0.87 11.65
C TYR A 140 -4.62 -0.50 12.35
N LEU A 141 -4.93 0.79 12.51
CA LEU A 141 -6.21 1.26 13.07
C LEU A 141 -7.41 0.81 12.22
N PHE A 142 -7.29 0.91 10.90
CA PHE A 142 -8.30 0.36 9.98
C PHE A 142 -8.52 -1.12 10.22
N ILE A 143 -7.46 -1.91 10.28
CA ILE A 143 -7.51 -3.35 10.51
C ILE A 143 -8.13 -3.70 11.86
N GLN A 144 -7.86 -2.92 12.92
CA GLN A 144 -8.48 -3.13 14.24
C GLN A 144 -10.00 -2.97 14.22
N LYS A 145 -10.52 -2.14 13.32
CA LYS A 145 -11.98 -1.95 13.14
C LYS A 145 -12.64 -3.06 12.32
N TRP A 146 -12.00 -3.52 11.25
CA TRP A 146 -12.64 -4.36 10.23
C TRP A 146 -11.88 -5.64 9.86
N GLY A 147 -10.62 -5.79 10.25
CA GLY A 147 -9.82 -6.98 9.94
C GLY A 147 -10.19 -8.20 10.78
N ASN A 148 -9.88 -9.36 10.25
CA ASN A 148 -10.05 -10.62 10.97
C ASN A 148 -9.03 -10.72 12.11
N LYS A 149 -9.52 -10.97 13.32
CA LYS A 149 -8.70 -11.06 14.52
C LYS A 149 -7.89 -12.37 14.61
N GLU A 150 -8.17 -13.34 13.75
CA GLU A 150 -7.42 -14.61 13.70
C GLU A 150 -6.10 -14.47 12.91
N ILE A 151 -5.96 -13.37 12.14
CA ILE A 151 -4.74 -13.09 11.36
C ILE A 151 -3.89 -12.09 12.15
N SER A 152 -2.61 -12.41 12.37
CA SER A 152 -1.66 -11.46 12.95
C SER A 152 -1.27 -10.39 11.94
N TYR A 153 -2.14 -9.39 11.75
CA TYR A 153 -1.83 -8.24 10.92
C TYR A 153 -0.72 -7.37 11.48
N GLN A 154 -0.50 -7.41 12.78
CA GLN A 154 0.64 -6.77 13.41
C GLN A 154 1.95 -7.31 12.85
N ASP A 155 2.10 -8.64 12.78
CA ASP A 155 3.27 -9.30 12.21
C ASP A 155 3.44 -9.01 10.72
N LEU A 156 2.34 -9.00 9.96
CA LEU A 156 2.37 -8.67 8.53
C LEU A 156 2.86 -7.24 8.28
N LEU A 157 2.36 -6.28 9.04
CA LEU A 157 2.78 -4.87 8.95
C LEU A 157 4.25 -4.69 9.37
N ILE A 158 4.67 -5.34 10.45
CA ILE A 158 6.07 -5.33 10.90
C ILE A 158 6.96 -5.95 9.83
N TYR A 159 6.55 -7.07 9.25
CA TYR A 159 7.29 -7.73 8.18
C TYR A 159 7.44 -6.82 6.96
N ASP A 160 6.36 -6.21 6.47
CA ASP A 160 6.38 -5.30 5.33
C ASP A 160 7.27 -4.08 5.60
N LEU A 161 7.26 -3.56 6.83
CA LEU A 161 8.08 -2.43 7.25
C LEU A 161 9.57 -2.76 7.16
N TYR A 162 10.00 -3.85 7.79
CA TYR A 162 11.41 -4.24 7.85
C TYR A 162 11.91 -4.92 6.58
N LEU A 163 11.03 -5.48 5.74
CA LEU A 163 11.44 -6.03 4.45
C LEU A 163 12.07 -4.95 3.56
N ARG A 164 11.63 -3.71 3.69
CA ARG A 164 12.07 -2.61 2.84
C ARG A 164 13.33 -1.92 3.35
N GLU A 165 13.41 -1.65 4.64
CA GLU A 165 14.54 -0.93 5.24
C GLU A 165 14.65 -1.15 6.75
N ASN A 166 15.87 -0.92 7.25
CA ASN A 166 16.14 -0.93 8.68
C ASN A 166 15.68 0.39 9.31
N VAL A 167 14.40 0.47 9.68
CA VAL A 167 13.85 1.67 10.33
C VAL A 167 14.37 1.82 11.76
N LYS A 168 14.67 3.04 12.16
CA LYS A 168 15.10 3.35 13.54
C LYS A 168 13.92 3.52 14.50
N SER A 169 12.81 4.04 14.00
CA SER A 169 11.60 4.27 14.79
C SER A 169 10.61 3.12 14.55
N ARG A 170 10.10 2.55 15.63
CA ARG A 170 9.07 1.51 15.57
C ARG A 170 7.68 2.13 15.58
N PRO A 171 6.69 1.52 14.92
CA PRO A 171 5.30 1.91 15.07
C PRO A 171 4.81 1.63 16.51
N SER A 172 3.84 2.40 16.96
CA SER A 172 3.30 2.30 18.33
C SER A 172 2.67 0.93 18.65
N PHE A 173 2.18 0.25 17.64
CA PHE A 173 1.58 -1.08 17.77
C PHE A 173 2.64 -2.22 17.85
N ALA A 174 3.89 -1.95 17.49
CA ALA A 174 4.93 -2.99 17.49
C ALA A 174 5.38 -3.30 18.93
N PRO A 175 5.62 -4.59 19.28
CA PRO A 175 6.09 -4.99 20.59
C PRO A 175 7.42 -4.36 20.97
N ASP A 176 7.71 -4.22 22.26
CA ASP A 176 8.98 -3.65 22.73
C ASP A 176 10.15 -4.61 22.45
N PRO A 177 11.14 -4.24 21.63
CA PRO A 177 12.29 -5.08 21.30
C PRO A 177 13.20 -5.37 22.51
N SER A 178 13.00 -4.68 23.63
CA SER A 178 13.74 -4.97 24.88
C SER A 178 13.49 -6.40 25.40
N GLU A 179 12.32 -6.97 25.10
CA GLU A 179 11.92 -8.31 25.52
C GLU A 179 12.83 -9.42 24.97
N TRP A 180 13.38 -9.24 23.75
CA TRP A 180 14.30 -10.22 23.11
C TRP A 180 15.68 -9.66 22.76
N LYS A 181 16.07 -8.62 23.48
CA LYS A 181 17.39 -7.99 23.28
C LYS A 181 18.56 -8.95 23.49
N ASN A 182 18.43 -9.86 24.47
CA ASN A 182 19.47 -10.85 24.76
C ASN A 182 19.56 -11.90 23.65
N GLU A 183 18.45 -12.38 23.15
CA GLU A 183 18.37 -13.32 22.04
C GLU A 183 18.96 -12.72 20.77
N THR A 184 18.63 -11.48 20.46
CA THR A 184 19.21 -10.73 19.33
C THR A 184 20.73 -10.61 19.47
N LYS A 185 21.22 -10.24 20.65
CA LYS A 185 22.65 -10.15 20.90
C LYS A 185 23.37 -11.51 20.74
N GLN A 186 22.79 -12.58 21.29
CA GLN A 186 23.33 -13.94 21.18
C GLN A 186 23.29 -14.43 19.73
N PHE A 187 22.23 -14.13 18.99
CA PHE A 187 22.15 -14.45 17.57
C PHE A 187 23.31 -13.84 16.79
N PHE A 188 23.53 -12.53 16.87
CA PHE A 188 24.63 -11.88 16.15
C PHE A 188 26.02 -12.31 16.64
N MET A 189 26.19 -12.66 17.91
CA MET A 189 27.43 -13.23 18.41
C MET A 189 27.75 -14.62 17.84
N ARG A 190 26.72 -15.45 17.65
CA ARG A 190 26.86 -16.76 16.97
C ARG A 190 27.12 -16.56 15.47
N GLU A 191 26.35 -15.70 14.81
CA GLU A 191 26.54 -15.40 13.39
C GLU A 191 27.95 -14.86 13.09
N ALA A 192 28.51 -14.06 13.97
CA ALA A 192 29.90 -13.60 13.82
C ALA A 192 30.92 -14.74 13.77
N LYS A 193 30.62 -15.91 14.33
CA LYS A 193 31.48 -17.10 14.34
C LYS A 193 31.09 -18.11 13.24
N GLU A 194 29.80 -18.42 13.13
CA GLU A 194 29.29 -19.55 12.34
C GLU A 194 28.92 -19.17 10.90
N ARG A 195 28.54 -17.90 10.66
CA ARG A 195 28.15 -17.40 9.32
C ARG A 195 27.08 -18.25 8.64
N ARG A 196 26.11 -18.70 9.41
CA ARG A 196 25.07 -19.62 8.92
C ARG A 196 24.08 -18.93 8.00
N TYR A 197 23.64 -17.74 8.38
CA TYR A 197 22.59 -16.98 7.69
C TYR A 197 23.15 -15.75 6.98
N LEU A 198 24.05 -14.99 7.60
CA LEU A 198 24.64 -13.76 7.08
C LEU A 198 25.93 -14.06 6.32
N LYS A 199 25.81 -14.55 5.10
CA LYS A 199 26.93 -14.82 4.19
C LYS A 199 27.48 -13.50 3.63
N GLY A 200 28.80 -13.43 3.38
CA GLY A 200 29.44 -12.22 2.88
C GLY A 200 29.69 -11.15 3.96
N TYR A 201 29.58 -11.54 5.24
CA TYR A 201 29.84 -10.66 6.39
C TYR A 201 31.17 -11.00 7.09
N GLU A 202 32.11 -11.67 6.41
CA GLU A 202 33.35 -12.19 7.02
C GLU A 202 34.23 -11.09 7.67
N ALA A 203 34.18 -9.88 7.10
CA ALA A 203 34.94 -8.73 7.59
C ALA A 203 34.26 -7.96 8.75
N TYR A 204 33.07 -8.41 9.19
CA TYR A 204 32.27 -7.66 10.16
C TYR A 204 32.16 -8.40 11.50
N ASP A 205 32.23 -7.64 12.58
CA ASP A 205 31.93 -8.15 13.92
C ASP A 205 30.40 -8.18 14.19
N SER A 206 30.01 -8.75 15.34
CA SER A 206 28.60 -8.91 15.72
C SER A 206 27.84 -7.57 15.82
N ARG A 207 28.51 -6.48 16.22
CA ARG A 207 27.91 -5.14 16.36
C ARG A 207 27.68 -4.49 14.99
N GLN A 208 28.64 -4.68 14.08
CA GLN A 208 28.51 -4.20 12.71
C GLN A 208 27.44 -4.96 11.96
N MET A 209 27.35 -6.28 12.15
CA MET A 209 26.26 -7.09 11.59
C MET A 209 24.88 -6.61 12.05
N ALA A 210 24.73 -6.35 13.34
CA ALA A 210 23.46 -5.86 13.90
C ALA A 210 23.05 -4.45 13.41
N LYS A 211 23.96 -3.70 12.77
CA LYS A 211 23.63 -2.43 12.10
C LYS A 211 23.16 -2.62 10.66
N MET A 212 23.57 -3.71 10.02
CA MET A 212 23.31 -4.00 8.60
C MET A 212 22.24 -5.08 8.40
N ALA A 213 21.76 -5.67 9.48
CA ALA A 213 20.67 -6.64 9.48
C ALA A 213 19.76 -6.37 10.69
N HIS A 214 18.51 -6.79 10.59
CA HIS A 214 17.53 -6.67 11.65
C HIS A 214 16.97 -8.06 12.00
N LEU A 215 16.87 -8.37 13.28
CA LEU A 215 16.23 -9.58 13.77
C LEU A 215 14.93 -9.19 14.51
N GLU A 216 13.81 -9.62 13.99
CA GLU A 216 12.48 -9.34 14.55
C GLU A 216 11.86 -10.60 15.10
N ARG A 217 11.18 -10.50 16.25
CA ARG A 217 10.38 -11.59 16.83
C ARG A 217 8.93 -11.43 16.43
N MET A 218 8.35 -12.50 15.90
CA MET A 218 6.94 -12.59 15.54
C MET A 218 6.10 -13.05 16.73
N GLU A 219 4.79 -12.90 16.63
CA GLU A 219 3.83 -13.24 17.68
C GLU A 219 3.88 -14.72 18.08
N ASP A 220 4.13 -15.60 17.11
CA ASP A 220 4.34 -17.05 17.35
C ASP A 220 5.65 -17.40 18.06
N GLY A 221 6.47 -16.39 18.37
CA GLY A 221 7.80 -16.55 18.98
C GLY A 221 8.92 -16.88 18.00
N SER A 222 8.64 -17.06 16.73
CA SER A 222 9.67 -17.23 15.69
C SER A 222 10.45 -15.93 15.45
N PHE A 223 11.64 -16.06 14.83
CA PHE A 223 12.45 -14.91 14.48
C PHE A 223 12.61 -14.80 12.97
N VAL A 224 12.47 -13.59 12.45
CA VAL A 224 12.75 -13.25 11.05
C VAL A 224 13.99 -12.37 10.96
N LEU A 225 14.92 -12.76 10.10
CA LEU A 225 16.14 -12.01 9.82
C LEU A 225 15.99 -11.24 8.51
N PHE A 226 16.18 -9.92 8.58
CA PHE A 226 16.23 -9.03 7.43
C PHE A 226 17.69 -8.63 7.16
N ASP A 227 18.20 -9.01 5.98
CA ASP A 227 19.60 -8.74 5.57
C ASP A 227 19.62 -7.60 4.55
N TYR A 228 19.96 -6.41 4.99
CA TYR A 228 19.97 -5.21 4.13
C TYR A 228 21.22 -5.08 3.27
N LYS A 229 22.31 -5.75 3.61
CA LYS A 229 23.54 -5.73 2.80
C LYS A 229 23.36 -6.48 1.48
N ASN A 230 22.68 -7.64 1.53
CA ASN A 230 22.49 -8.49 0.36
C ASN A 230 21.20 -8.21 -0.39
N GLN A 231 20.35 -7.29 0.10
CA GLN A 231 19.13 -6.83 -0.58
C GLN A 231 19.39 -5.73 -1.61
N ILE A 232 20.63 -5.26 -1.78
CA ILE A 232 20.99 -4.29 -2.83
C ILE A 232 20.81 -4.99 -4.19
N GLY A 233 19.64 -4.79 -4.81
CA GLY A 233 19.29 -5.36 -6.11
C GLY A 233 17.87 -5.94 -6.21
N ARG A 234 17.06 -5.89 -5.15
CA ARG A 234 15.65 -6.33 -5.17
C ARG A 234 14.63 -5.20 -5.06
N ALA A 235 15.06 -3.95 -5.22
CA ALA A 235 14.21 -2.81 -5.42
C ALA A 235 14.26 -2.42 -6.89
N SER A 236 13.49 -3.10 -7.72
CA SER A 236 13.12 -2.68 -9.07
C SER A 236 11.75 -3.23 -9.38
#